data_e90029c6380209ff38258e441cdc2467
#
_entry.id   e90029c6380209ff38258e441cdc2467
#
_cell.length_a   1.000
_cell.length_b   1.000
_cell.length_c   1.000
_cell.angle_alpha   90.00
_cell.angle_beta   90.00
_cell.angle_gamma   90.00
#
_symmetry.space_group_name_H-M   'P 1'
#
loop_
_entity.id
_entity.type
_entity.pdbx_description
1 polymer ?
#
loop_
_entity_poly.entity_id
_entity_poly.type
_entity_poly.pdbx_seq_one_letter_code
_entity_poly.pdbx_strand_id
1 'polypeptide(L)'
;GGHGVTGEFSFENGKAATDDDGAWKLPDGATYYDFLLENYTTTKLTAAEIHAIGLREVARLHADMRSLMKRVGFEGDLPAFLEFMRTDPRFYYEDSDAGRAVWHADANRYIAGMRAKLPELFITLPKADVVVKAVEPFREKSAGRAFYQRPSLDGTRPGVFYGNLYQMNEMPNYELE
;
A
#
# COMPACT_ATOMS: atom_id res chain seq x y z
N GLY A 1 4.17 -4.36 17.75
CA GLY A 1 3.21 -3.69 18.59
C GLY A 1 2.57 -2.55 17.83
N GLY A 2 1.25 -2.57 17.65
CA GLY A 2 0.54 -1.50 16.96
C GLY A 2 0.48 -0.24 17.81
N HIS A 3 0.97 0.85 17.28
CA HIS A 3 0.83 2.17 17.89
C HIS A 3 -0.38 2.85 17.28
N GLY A 4 -1.49 2.91 18.02
CA GLY A 4 -2.62 3.75 17.65
C GLY A 4 -2.33 5.18 18.06
N VAL A 5 -2.21 6.09 17.10
CA VAL A 5 -2.05 7.52 17.38
C VAL A 5 -3.44 8.15 17.52
N THR A 6 -3.89 8.30 18.75
CA THR A 6 -5.09 9.09 19.08
C THR A 6 -4.76 10.33 19.92
N GLY A 7 -3.53 10.84 19.85
CA GLY A 7 -2.99 11.84 20.78
C GLY A 7 -2.42 11.23 22.05
N GLU A 8 -2.68 9.96 22.30
CA GLU A 8 -2.06 9.14 23.35
C GLU A 8 -1.48 7.89 22.71
N PHE A 9 -0.25 7.53 23.06
CA PHE A 9 0.35 6.27 22.64
C PHE A 9 -0.17 5.16 23.57
N SER A 10 -0.79 4.13 23.03
CA SER A 10 -1.15 2.94 23.77
C SER A 10 -0.32 1.74 23.31
N PHE A 11 0.20 0.97 24.26
CA PHE A 11 0.87 -0.29 24.01
C PHE A 11 -0.10 -1.46 24.07
N GLU A 12 0.36 -2.63 23.61
CA GLU A 12 -0.30 -3.89 23.91
C GLU A 12 -0.67 -3.92 25.39
N ASN A 13 -1.91 -4.21 25.73
CA ASN A 13 -2.51 -4.21 27.05
C ASN A 13 -3.14 -2.87 27.51
N GLY A 14 -3.34 -1.90 26.62
CA GLY A 14 -4.08 -0.67 26.94
C GLY A 14 -3.41 0.27 27.94
N LYS A 15 -2.12 0.10 28.21
CA LYS A 15 -1.37 1.05 29.04
C LYS A 15 -0.98 2.27 28.21
N ALA A 16 -1.22 3.45 28.76
CA ALA A 16 -0.71 4.68 28.17
C ALA A 16 0.82 4.67 28.17
N ALA A 17 1.45 5.17 27.08
CA ALA A 17 2.87 5.38 27.03
C ALA A 17 3.29 6.44 28.06
N THR A 18 4.42 6.22 28.71
CA THR A 18 5.04 7.16 29.65
C THR A 18 6.27 7.80 29.00
N ASP A 19 6.82 8.83 29.65
CA ASP A 19 8.07 9.48 29.22
C ASP A 19 9.28 8.51 29.23
N ASP A 20 9.14 7.38 29.92
CA ASP A 20 10.15 6.32 29.97
C ASP A 20 10.04 5.31 28.82
N ASP A 21 9.11 5.49 27.88
CA ASP A 21 8.84 4.60 26.77
C ASP A 21 9.38 5.17 25.45
N GLY A 22 9.76 4.29 24.52
CA GLY A 22 10.27 4.70 23.21
C GLY A 22 11.64 5.37 23.24
N ALA A 23 11.87 6.37 22.40
CA ALA A 23 13.14 7.10 22.30
C ALA A 23 13.47 7.90 23.57
N TRP A 24 12.49 8.35 24.32
CA TRP A 24 12.64 9.11 25.56
C TRP A 24 13.39 8.35 26.65
N LYS A 25 13.37 7.02 26.59
CA LYS A 25 14.12 6.13 27.49
C LYS A 25 15.64 6.21 27.33
N LEU A 26 16.14 6.71 26.20
CA LEU A 26 17.54 6.78 25.89
C LEU A 26 18.15 8.06 26.48
N PRO A 27 19.44 8.04 26.91
CA PRO A 27 20.18 9.28 27.13
C PRO A 27 20.09 10.16 25.87
N ASP A 28 19.80 11.44 26.04
CA ASP A 28 19.60 12.39 24.92
C ASP A 28 18.52 11.98 23.91
N GLY A 29 17.53 11.22 24.34
CA GLY A 29 16.47 10.64 23.48
C GLY A 29 15.75 11.67 22.61
N ALA A 30 15.49 12.87 23.14
CA ALA A 30 14.89 13.96 22.35
C ALA A 30 15.78 14.39 21.18
N THR A 31 17.06 14.63 21.43
CA THR A 31 18.03 15.00 20.40
C THR A 31 18.20 13.89 19.35
N TYR A 32 18.22 12.64 19.80
CA TYR A 32 18.25 11.48 18.91
C TYR A 32 16.99 11.38 18.03
N TYR A 33 15.83 11.66 18.59
CA TYR A 33 14.57 11.66 17.84
C TYR A 33 14.56 12.76 16.78
N ASP A 34 14.97 13.98 17.12
CA ASP A 34 15.06 15.10 16.18
C ASP A 34 16.05 14.80 15.06
N PHE A 35 17.22 14.21 15.38
CA PHE A 35 18.17 13.74 14.38
C PHE A 35 17.55 12.71 13.42
N LEU A 36 16.79 11.74 13.94
CA LEU A 36 16.10 10.77 13.10
C LEU A 36 15.05 11.42 12.21
N LEU A 37 14.29 12.39 12.72
CA LEU A 37 13.31 13.11 11.89
C LEU A 37 14.01 13.81 10.71
N GLU A 38 15.10 14.55 10.96
CA GLU A 38 15.85 15.20 9.89
C GLU A 38 16.44 14.17 8.91
N ASN A 39 17.03 13.09 9.40
CA ASN A 39 17.64 12.06 8.59
C ASN A 39 16.63 11.33 7.66
N TYR A 40 15.44 10.98 8.17
CA TYR A 40 14.43 10.26 7.38
C TYR A 40 13.59 11.16 6.50
N THR A 41 13.28 12.38 6.94
CA THR A 41 12.45 13.30 6.17
C THR A 41 13.24 14.19 5.23
N THR A 42 14.57 14.32 5.44
CA THR A 42 15.46 15.27 4.76
C THR A 42 14.99 16.73 4.89
N THR A 43 14.22 17.02 5.94
CA THR A 43 13.69 18.35 6.25
C THR A 43 14.08 18.77 7.67
N LYS A 44 13.89 20.05 8.00
CA LYS A 44 14.09 20.57 9.36
C LYS A 44 12.77 20.74 10.13
N LEU A 45 11.74 20.00 9.73
CA LEU A 45 10.45 20.02 10.41
C LEU A 45 10.57 19.39 11.80
N THR A 46 9.98 20.05 12.78
CA THR A 46 9.85 19.50 14.13
C THR A 46 8.80 18.39 14.19
N ALA A 47 8.83 17.56 15.21
CA ALA A 47 7.81 16.54 15.46
C ALA A 47 6.40 17.12 15.48
N ALA A 48 6.21 18.28 16.11
CA ALA A 48 4.91 18.96 16.17
C ALA A 48 4.42 19.41 14.80
N GLU A 49 5.30 19.94 13.96
CA GLU A 49 4.95 20.34 12.59
C GLU A 49 4.59 19.14 11.72
N ILE A 50 5.35 18.04 11.81
CA ILE A 50 5.05 16.79 11.10
C ILE A 50 3.70 16.25 11.55
N HIS A 51 3.43 16.22 12.85
CA HIS A 51 2.13 15.78 13.38
C HIS A 51 0.98 16.67 12.88
N ALA A 52 1.15 17.98 12.89
CA ALA A 52 0.16 18.92 12.38
C ALA A 52 -0.10 18.74 10.88
N ILE A 53 0.95 18.44 10.09
CA ILE A 53 0.80 18.05 8.67
C ILE A 53 -0.05 16.79 8.57
N GLY A 54 0.26 15.76 9.35
CA GLY A 54 -0.49 14.50 9.36
C GLY A 54 -1.98 14.70 9.64
N LEU A 55 -2.33 15.51 10.65
CA LEU A 55 -3.72 15.81 10.98
C LEU A 55 -4.46 16.53 9.83
N ARG A 56 -3.80 17.50 9.18
CA ARG A 56 -4.39 18.19 8.02
C ARG A 56 -4.60 17.23 6.84
N GLU A 57 -3.63 16.38 6.55
CA GLU A 57 -3.73 15.41 5.46
C GLU A 57 -4.83 14.37 5.72
N VAL A 58 -4.97 13.86 6.93
CA VAL A 58 -6.08 12.97 7.30
C VAL A 58 -7.43 13.67 7.09
N ALA A 59 -7.56 14.91 7.53
CA ALA A 59 -8.80 15.68 7.32
C ALA A 59 -9.11 15.89 5.83
N ARG A 60 -8.09 16.20 5.03
CA ARG A 60 -8.22 16.36 3.57
C ARG A 60 -8.65 15.04 2.91
N LEU A 61 -7.96 13.94 3.22
CA LEU A 61 -8.28 12.62 2.68
C LEU A 61 -9.71 12.18 3.04
N HIS A 62 -10.14 12.40 4.28
CA HIS A 62 -11.53 12.12 4.68
C HIS A 62 -12.55 12.98 3.89
N ALA A 63 -12.22 14.22 3.59
CA ALA A 63 -13.09 15.07 2.76
C ALA A 63 -13.17 14.56 1.31
N ASP A 64 -12.04 14.15 0.74
CA ASP A 64 -11.97 13.57 -0.60
C ASP A 64 -12.74 12.24 -0.67
N MET A 65 -12.57 11.37 0.32
CA MET A 65 -13.33 10.11 0.42
C MET A 65 -14.83 10.36 0.47
N ARG A 66 -15.31 11.33 1.29
CA ARG A 66 -16.75 11.69 1.34
C ARG A 66 -17.25 12.25 0.01
N SER A 67 -16.40 12.98 -0.71
CA SER A 67 -16.73 13.46 -2.06
C SER A 67 -16.89 12.28 -3.04
N LEU A 68 -16.00 11.30 -2.99
CA LEU A 68 -16.09 10.07 -3.78
C LEU A 68 -17.34 9.27 -3.44
N MET A 69 -17.66 9.08 -2.15
CA MET A 69 -18.90 8.42 -1.71
C MET A 69 -20.13 9.04 -2.37
N LYS A 70 -20.23 10.36 -2.38
CA LYS A 70 -21.34 11.07 -3.06
C LYS A 70 -21.36 10.81 -4.56
N ARG A 71 -20.19 10.81 -5.21
CA ARG A 71 -20.09 10.59 -6.66
C ARG A 71 -20.52 9.19 -7.07
N VAL A 72 -20.24 8.19 -6.23
CA VAL A 72 -20.65 6.78 -6.49
C VAL A 72 -22.05 6.46 -5.94
N GLY A 73 -22.75 7.44 -5.37
CA GLY A 73 -24.11 7.30 -4.84
C GLY A 73 -24.19 6.41 -3.59
N PHE A 74 -23.12 6.33 -2.79
CA PHE A 74 -23.16 5.57 -1.54
C PHE A 74 -23.85 6.41 -0.45
N GLU A 75 -24.90 5.85 0.15
CA GLU A 75 -25.61 6.44 1.29
C GLU A 75 -25.09 5.81 2.60
N GLY A 76 -24.53 6.65 3.47
CA GLY A 76 -23.95 6.24 4.73
C GLY A 76 -22.80 7.12 5.17
N ASP A 77 -22.18 6.76 6.28
CA ASP A 77 -20.96 7.43 6.76
C ASP A 77 -19.68 6.77 6.21
N LEU A 78 -18.52 7.38 6.47
CA LEU A 78 -17.25 6.86 5.99
C LEU A 78 -16.90 5.47 6.54
N PRO A 79 -17.11 5.15 7.84
CA PRO A 79 -16.94 3.78 8.34
C PRO A 79 -17.78 2.74 7.60
N ALA A 80 -19.05 3.05 7.34
CA ALA A 80 -19.94 2.17 6.59
C ALA A 80 -19.47 1.96 5.14
N PHE A 81 -18.93 3.00 4.50
CA PHE A 81 -18.36 2.90 3.16
C PHE A 81 -17.11 2.00 3.13
N LEU A 82 -16.22 2.16 4.10
CA LEU A 82 -15.02 1.32 4.20
C LEU A 82 -15.38 -0.14 4.47
N GLU A 83 -16.39 -0.38 5.30
CA GLU A 83 -16.92 -1.73 5.52
C GLU A 83 -17.54 -2.33 4.25
N PHE A 84 -18.33 -1.56 3.53
CA PHE A 84 -18.88 -1.95 2.23
C PHE A 84 -17.77 -2.35 1.25
N MET A 85 -16.72 -1.53 1.09
CA MET A 85 -15.61 -1.86 0.21
C MET A 85 -14.86 -3.12 0.65
N ARG A 86 -14.79 -3.38 1.94
CA ARG A 86 -14.10 -4.53 2.52
C ARG A 86 -14.89 -5.84 2.42
N THR A 87 -16.21 -5.77 2.38
CA THR A 87 -17.06 -6.96 2.52
C THR A 87 -17.89 -7.30 1.28
N ASP A 88 -18.10 -6.34 0.37
CA ASP A 88 -18.93 -6.59 -0.82
C ASP A 88 -18.14 -7.43 -1.84
N PRO A 89 -18.69 -8.60 -2.26
CA PRO A 89 -18.00 -9.50 -3.18
C PRO A 89 -17.62 -8.89 -4.53
N ARG A 90 -18.29 -7.81 -4.97
CA ARG A 90 -17.98 -7.13 -6.25
C ARG A 90 -16.56 -6.57 -6.30
N PHE A 91 -15.94 -6.34 -5.15
CA PHE A 91 -14.59 -5.79 -5.03
C PHE A 91 -13.52 -6.88 -4.97
N TYR A 92 -13.87 -8.14 -5.07
CA TYR A 92 -12.95 -9.25 -4.93
C TYR A 92 -12.97 -10.15 -6.17
N TYR A 93 -11.88 -10.84 -6.38
CA TYR A 93 -11.83 -11.90 -7.36
C TYR A 93 -12.47 -13.17 -6.77
N GLU A 94 -13.10 -13.97 -7.63
CA GLU A 94 -13.58 -15.29 -7.24
C GLU A 94 -12.38 -16.21 -6.93
N ASP A 95 -12.43 -16.96 -5.84
CA ASP A 95 -11.39 -17.95 -5.51
C ASP A 95 -11.58 -19.23 -6.32
N SER A 96 -11.29 -19.13 -7.61
CA SER A 96 -11.46 -20.17 -8.61
C SER A 96 -10.45 -20.00 -9.76
N ASP A 97 -10.34 -21.00 -10.62
CA ASP A 97 -9.50 -20.90 -11.82
C ASP A 97 -9.98 -19.77 -12.75
N ALA A 98 -11.28 -19.53 -12.80
CA ALA A 98 -11.86 -18.42 -13.58
C ALA A 98 -11.42 -17.07 -12.98
N GLY A 99 -11.50 -16.90 -11.66
CA GLY A 99 -11.03 -15.68 -10.99
C GLY A 99 -9.51 -15.46 -11.18
N ARG A 100 -8.71 -16.51 -11.12
CA ARG A 100 -7.25 -16.46 -11.43
C ARG A 100 -7.01 -15.98 -12.87
N ALA A 101 -7.79 -16.44 -13.83
CA ALA A 101 -7.69 -16.00 -15.22
C ALA A 101 -8.09 -14.52 -15.38
N VAL A 102 -9.13 -14.06 -14.70
CA VAL A 102 -9.55 -12.65 -14.70
C VAL A 102 -8.46 -11.76 -14.11
N TRP A 103 -7.92 -12.12 -12.95
CA TRP A 103 -6.81 -11.39 -12.33
C TRP A 103 -5.61 -11.27 -13.29
N HIS A 104 -5.24 -12.37 -13.94
CA HIS A 104 -4.12 -12.39 -14.88
C HIS A 104 -4.37 -11.48 -16.08
N ALA A 105 -5.60 -11.46 -16.61
CA ALA A 105 -5.98 -10.58 -17.70
C ALA A 105 -5.92 -9.09 -17.28
N ASP A 106 -6.42 -8.77 -16.09
CA ASP A 106 -6.39 -7.41 -15.55
C ASP A 106 -4.96 -6.94 -15.31
N ALA A 107 -4.11 -7.75 -14.69
CA ALA A 107 -2.71 -7.41 -14.47
C ALA A 107 -1.96 -7.12 -15.80
N ASN A 108 -2.19 -7.93 -16.82
CA ASN A 108 -1.63 -7.67 -18.15
C ASN A 108 -2.17 -6.37 -18.78
N ARG A 109 -3.47 -6.10 -18.61
CA ARG A 109 -4.12 -4.87 -19.11
C ARG A 109 -3.50 -3.61 -18.45
N TYR A 110 -3.31 -3.61 -17.14
CA TYR A 110 -2.70 -2.48 -16.43
C TYR A 110 -1.24 -2.27 -16.81
N ILE A 111 -0.46 -3.35 -16.91
CA ILE A 111 0.94 -3.27 -17.36
C ILE A 111 1.03 -2.74 -18.79
N ALA A 112 0.17 -3.20 -19.69
CA ALA A 112 0.14 -2.72 -21.06
C ALA A 112 -0.24 -1.23 -21.14
N GLY A 113 -1.24 -0.80 -20.34
CA GLY A 113 -1.64 0.60 -20.25
C GLY A 113 -0.53 1.50 -19.70
N MET A 114 0.18 1.06 -18.69
CA MET A 114 1.33 1.79 -18.16
C MET A 114 2.47 1.86 -19.18
N ARG A 115 2.79 0.76 -19.84
CA ARG A 115 3.83 0.71 -20.90
C ARG A 115 3.56 1.69 -22.04
N ALA A 116 2.31 1.85 -22.44
CA ALA A 116 1.94 2.80 -23.47
C ALA A 116 2.25 4.26 -23.08
N LYS A 117 2.25 4.57 -21.78
CA LYS A 117 2.56 5.89 -21.22
C LYS A 117 4.04 6.13 -20.93
N LEU A 118 4.87 5.08 -20.88
CA LEU A 118 6.28 5.23 -20.55
C LEU A 118 7.03 6.24 -21.43
N PRO A 119 6.79 6.32 -22.78
CA PRO A 119 7.44 7.32 -23.62
C PRO A 119 7.14 8.77 -23.24
N GLU A 120 6.02 9.03 -22.57
CA GLU A 120 5.64 10.38 -22.10
C GLU A 120 6.41 10.77 -20.84
N LEU A 121 6.88 9.79 -20.08
CA LEU A 121 7.50 9.99 -18.77
C LEU A 121 9.02 9.81 -18.77
N PHE A 122 9.56 9.00 -19.69
CA PHE A 122 10.97 8.62 -19.72
C PHE A 122 11.59 8.78 -21.10
N ILE A 123 12.77 9.41 -21.15
CA ILE A 123 13.55 9.58 -22.38
C ILE A 123 14.14 8.24 -22.85
N THR A 124 14.55 7.39 -21.88
CA THR A 124 15.12 6.07 -22.18
C THR A 124 14.18 4.99 -21.67
N LEU A 125 13.75 4.13 -22.56
CA LEU A 125 12.82 3.04 -22.22
C LEU A 125 13.59 1.75 -21.91
N PRO A 126 13.03 0.89 -21.02
CA PRO A 126 13.55 -0.45 -20.78
C PRO A 126 13.56 -1.28 -22.07
N LYS A 127 14.65 -2.01 -22.30
CA LYS A 127 14.77 -2.92 -23.47
C LYS A 127 13.99 -4.22 -23.27
N ALA A 128 13.94 -4.70 -22.01
CA ALA A 128 13.28 -5.95 -21.67
C ALA A 128 11.78 -5.75 -21.46
N ASP A 129 11.02 -6.77 -21.82
CA ASP A 129 9.60 -6.86 -21.53
C ASP A 129 9.33 -7.19 -20.06
N VAL A 130 8.08 -7.03 -19.65
CA VAL A 130 7.55 -7.52 -18.38
C VAL A 130 6.46 -8.54 -18.67
N VAL A 131 6.55 -9.69 -18.01
CA VAL A 131 5.53 -10.74 -18.07
C VAL A 131 4.87 -10.90 -16.69
N VAL A 132 3.58 -11.24 -16.69
CA VAL A 132 2.83 -11.54 -15.47
C VAL A 132 2.85 -13.04 -15.24
N LYS A 133 3.11 -13.45 -14.00
CA LYS A 133 3.02 -14.86 -13.57
C LYS A 133 2.35 -14.97 -12.22
N ALA A 134 1.62 -16.05 -12.03
CA ALA A 134 1.21 -16.45 -10.69
C ALA A 134 2.40 -17.01 -9.92
N VAL A 135 2.40 -16.82 -8.60
CA VAL A 135 3.31 -17.54 -7.69
C VAL A 135 3.00 -19.03 -7.79
N GLU A 136 4.03 -19.85 -7.74
CA GLU A 136 3.88 -21.30 -7.86
C GLU A 136 3.14 -21.87 -6.63
N PRO A 137 2.23 -22.85 -6.81
CA PRO A 137 1.36 -23.34 -5.74
C PRO A 137 2.09 -23.82 -4.48
N PHE A 138 3.30 -24.37 -4.63
CA PHE A 138 4.05 -24.89 -3.49
C PHE A 138 4.54 -23.80 -2.51
N ARG A 139 4.62 -22.55 -2.94
CA ARG A 139 5.09 -21.43 -2.11
C ARG A 139 4.04 -20.32 -1.90
N GLU A 140 2.85 -20.42 -2.48
CA GLU A 140 1.80 -19.41 -2.35
C GLU A 140 1.53 -19.01 -0.88
N LYS A 141 1.46 -19.98 0.02
CA LYS A 141 1.16 -19.75 1.45
C LYS A 141 2.22 -18.95 2.21
N SER A 142 3.46 -18.94 1.73
CA SER A 142 4.58 -18.25 2.37
C SER A 142 5.09 -17.04 1.60
N ALA A 143 4.67 -16.87 0.36
CA ALA A 143 5.07 -15.74 -0.47
C ALA A 143 4.28 -14.48 -0.12
N GLY A 144 4.90 -13.31 -0.31
CA GLY A 144 4.19 -12.03 -0.27
C GLY A 144 3.13 -11.91 -1.36
N ARG A 145 2.23 -10.93 -1.26
CA ARG A 145 1.12 -10.72 -2.21
C ARG A 145 1.59 -10.50 -3.64
N ALA A 146 2.64 -9.72 -3.84
CA ALA A 146 3.23 -9.49 -5.15
C ALA A 146 4.70 -9.13 -5.01
N PHE A 147 5.48 -9.47 -6.03
CA PHE A 147 6.88 -9.06 -6.13
C PHE A 147 7.34 -9.02 -7.58
N TYR A 148 8.39 -8.24 -7.83
CA TYR A 148 8.97 -8.10 -9.15
C TYR A 148 10.36 -8.70 -9.22
N GLN A 149 10.58 -9.56 -10.19
CA GLN A 149 11.89 -10.09 -10.55
C GLN A 149 12.47 -9.29 -11.71
N ARG A 150 13.62 -8.70 -11.50
CA ARG A 150 14.30 -7.88 -12.52
C ARG A 150 14.66 -8.71 -13.76
N PRO A 151 14.64 -8.10 -14.94
CA PRO A 151 15.12 -8.73 -16.18
C PRO A 151 16.65 -8.98 -16.11
N SER A 152 17.16 -9.77 -17.06
CA SER A 152 18.61 -9.83 -17.25
C SER A 152 19.16 -8.51 -17.77
N LEU A 153 20.43 -8.22 -17.49
CA LEU A 153 21.07 -6.97 -17.92
C LEU A 153 21.17 -6.84 -19.45
N ASP A 154 21.28 -7.95 -20.16
CA ASP A 154 21.31 -8.03 -21.62
C ASP A 154 19.91 -7.96 -22.27
N GLY A 155 18.83 -8.00 -21.46
CA GLY A 155 17.45 -7.95 -21.91
C GLY A 155 16.91 -9.25 -22.51
N THR A 156 17.68 -10.34 -22.48
CA THR A 156 17.24 -11.64 -23.05
C THR A 156 16.18 -12.33 -22.22
N ARG A 157 16.20 -12.12 -20.89
CA ARG A 157 15.17 -12.59 -19.96
C ARG A 157 14.29 -11.41 -19.54
N PRO A 158 12.96 -11.49 -19.69
CA PRO A 158 12.06 -10.42 -19.30
C PRO A 158 12.04 -10.22 -17.76
N GLY A 159 11.59 -9.06 -17.34
CA GLY A 159 11.14 -8.84 -15.97
C GLY A 159 9.88 -9.65 -15.70
N VAL A 160 9.68 -10.11 -14.47
CA VAL A 160 8.50 -10.88 -14.10
C VAL A 160 7.80 -10.22 -12.94
N PHE A 161 6.53 -9.85 -13.13
CA PHE A 161 5.62 -9.47 -12.07
C PHE A 161 4.89 -10.72 -11.57
N TYR A 162 5.19 -11.10 -10.35
CA TYR A 162 4.54 -12.24 -9.69
C TYR A 162 3.38 -11.76 -8.83
N GLY A 163 2.21 -12.34 -9.03
CA GLY A 163 1.07 -12.20 -8.12
C GLY A 163 0.81 -13.49 -7.37
N ASN A 164 0.60 -13.37 -6.08
CA ASN A 164 0.21 -14.50 -5.26
C ASN A 164 -1.31 -14.64 -5.29
N LEU A 165 -1.78 -15.70 -5.89
CA LEU A 165 -3.21 -15.97 -6.10
C LEU A 165 -3.80 -16.92 -5.04
N TYR A 166 -3.17 -17.02 -3.88
CA TYR A 166 -3.70 -17.73 -2.73
C TYR A 166 -4.80 -16.89 -2.07
N GLN A 167 -5.96 -17.50 -1.83
CA GLN A 167 -7.13 -16.84 -1.23
C GLN A 167 -7.56 -15.58 -2.02
N MET A 168 -7.94 -15.76 -3.27
CA MET A 168 -8.34 -14.68 -4.19
C MET A 168 -9.52 -13.85 -3.67
N ASN A 169 -10.41 -14.45 -2.88
CA ASN A 169 -11.52 -13.79 -2.21
C ASN A 169 -11.11 -12.81 -1.08
N GLU A 170 -9.82 -12.76 -0.76
CA GLU A 170 -9.23 -11.76 0.13
C GLU A 170 -8.42 -10.69 -0.62
N MET A 171 -8.41 -10.74 -1.95
CA MET A 171 -7.70 -9.81 -2.82
C MET A 171 -8.65 -8.80 -3.46
N PRO A 172 -8.68 -7.55 -2.98
CA PRO A 172 -9.49 -6.52 -3.63
C PRO A 172 -8.99 -6.25 -5.05
N ASN A 173 -9.91 -6.20 -6.00
CA ASN A 173 -9.57 -5.94 -7.40
C ASN A 173 -9.04 -4.51 -7.64
N TYR A 174 -9.42 -3.55 -6.78
CA TYR A 174 -8.94 -2.17 -6.84
C TYR A 174 -7.50 -1.99 -6.32
N GLU A 175 -6.89 -3.00 -5.68
CA GLU A 175 -5.46 -2.95 -5.31
C GLU A 175 -4.53 -3.28 -6.49
N LEU A 176 -5.07 -3.78 -7.59
CA LEU A 176 -4.29 -4.12 -8.77
C LEU A 176 -4.12 -2.93 -9.74
N GLU A 177 -4.94 -1.90 -9.62
CA GLU A 177 -4.99 -0.74 -10.51
C GLU A 177 -3.83 0.25 -10.39
#